data_03903d743de94450f15c24f0b808d55b
#
_entry.id   03903d743de94450f15c24f0b808d55b
#
_cell.length_a   1.000
_cell.length_b   1.000
_cell.length_c   1.000
_cell.angle_alpha   90.00
_cell.angle_beta   90.00
_cell.angle_gamma   90.00
#
_symmetry.space_group_name_H-M   'P 1'
#
loop_
_entity.id
_entity.type
_entity.pdbx_description
1 polymer ?
#
loop_
_entity_poly.entity_id
_entity_poly.type
_entity_poly.pdbx_seq_one_letter_code
_entity_poly.pdbx_strand_id
1 'polypeptide(L)'
;MKAQWFNQVAQIGETRWNQAIGDMSYPFAQYGFFLALESSQSVGDESGWYPEYLLLMEDDDTPIAIAPTFLKTHSQGEFVFDWSWAEAYQKHGLNYFPKRIWAVPFSPVTGPRLFSGLDAKTQSAELNQLYLLVAQVLTDRTNEQKLSSWHLLFNQTERLEGLKSEFLLHRSACQFHWFNRGFKDMDDYFSHFSSRKRKVARKERKKVLDQGLTLTRKLGSELSKEEIDFFYICYQSTYAKRGQEGYLTRDFFQSLISSMGDQILLVLASKGDDWIAASWCFFDGHSLYGRYWGCVEEFDCLH
;
A
#
# COMPACT_ATOMS: atom_id res chain seq x y z
N MET A 1 -14.12 -6.79 25.47
CA MET A 1 -13.34 -6.23 24.32
C MET A 1 -13.70 -4.78 24.14
N LYS A 2 -12.70 -3.88 23.98
CA LYS A 2 -12.87 -2.43 23.86
C LYS A 2 -12.43 -1.96 22.48
N ALA A 3 -13.06 -0.91 21.95
CA ALA A 3 -12.70 -0.27 20.70
C ALA A 3 -12.38 1.21 20.97
N GLN A 4 -11.21 1.67 20.57
CA GLN A 4 -10.77 3.04 20.80
C GLN A 4 -10.29 3.69 19.49
N TRP A 5 -10.66 4.96 19.30
CA TRP A 5 -10.34 5.74 18.11
C TRP A 5 -9.18 6.70 18.38
N PHE A 6 -8.31 6.84 17.37
CA PHE A 6 -7.16 7.73 17.41
C PHE A 6 -7.03 8.48 16.08
N ASN A 7 -6.72 9.76 16.15
CA ASN A 7 -6.54 10.61 14.96
C ASN A 7 -5.08 10.74 14.52
N GLN A 8 -4.16 10.18 15.30
CA GLN A 8 -2.74 10.18 15.01
C GLN A 8 -2.14 8.85 15.45
N VAL A 9 -1.23 8.30 14.63
CA VAL A 9 -0.53 7.05 14.97
C VAL A 9 0.31 7.18 16.25
N ALA A 10 0.89 8.37 16.48
CA ALA A 10 1.67 8.67 17.68
C ALA A 10 0.85 8.57 18.98
N GLN A 11 -0.47 8.79 18.94
CA GLN A 11 -1.35 8.63 20.12
C GLN A 11 -1.53 7.16 20.52
N ILE A 12 -1.47 6.24 19.55
CA ILE A 12 -1.42 4.80 19.81
C ILE A 12 -0.07 4.45 20.42
N GLY A 13 1.00 4.97 19.82
CA GLY A 13 2.38 4.70 20.19
C GLY A 13 2.92 3.40 19.60
N GLU A 14 4.21 3.37 19.34
CA GLU A 14 4.87 2.24 18.67
C GLU A 14 4.75 0.93 19.47
N THR A 15 4.89 0.99 20.78
CA THR A 15 4.81 -0.20 21.64
C THR A 15 3.44 -0.89 21.53
N ARG A 16 2.35 -0.12 21.64
CA ARG A 16 0.99 -0.68 21.54
C ARG A 16 0.67 -1.14 20.11
N TRP A 17 1.16 -0.40 19.11
CA TRP A 17 1.02 -0.79 17.72
C TRP A 17 1.69 -2.14 17.45
N ASN A 18 2.97 -2.27 17.82
CA ASN A 18 3.76 -3.47 17.61
C ASN A 18 3.19 -4.66 18.43
N GLN A 19 2.67 -4.42 19.62
CA GLN A 19 1.97 -5.44 20.40
C GLN A 19 0.74 -5.97 19.67
N ALA A 20 -0.07 -5.09 19.06
CA ALA A 20 -1.27 -5.48 18.33
C ALA A 20 -0.94 -6.30 17.07
N ILE A 21 0.06 -5.87 16.28
CA ILE A 21 0.43 -6.54 15.02
C ILE A 21 1.26 -7.82 15.25
N GLY A 22 1.89 -7.97 16.42
CA GLY A 22 2.76 -9.12 16.72
C GLY A 22 3.90 -9.26 15.72
N ASP A 23 4.16 -10.48 15.25
CA ASP A 23 5.25 -10.81 14.33
C ASP A 23 4.90 -10.52 12.84
N MET A 24 3.90 -9.69 12.56
CA MET A 24 3.49 -9.38 11.20
C MET A 24 4.60 -8.60 10.46
N SER A 25 5.19 -9.22 9.43
CA SER A 25 6.25 -8.61 8.61
C SER A 25 5.73 -7.77 7.44
N TYR A 26 4.41 -7.71 7.21
CA TYR A 26 3.79 -6.97 6.13
C TYR A 26 4.15 -5.47 6.20
N PRO A 27 4.88 -4.90 5.19
CA PRO A 27 5.43 -3.55 5.30
C PRO A 27 4.38 -2.46 5.51
N PHE A 28 3.19 -2.65 4.91
CA PHE A 28 2.09 -1.70 4.99
C PHE A 28 1.27 -1.81 6.29
N ALA A 29 1.68 -2.66 7.23
CA ALA A 29 1.14 -2.73 8.58
C ALA A 29 2.08 -2.14 9.64
N GLN A 30 3.32 -1.78 9.26
CA GLN A 30 4.32 -1.31 10.20
C GLN A 30 4.01 0.10 10.74
N TYR A 31 4.27 0.32 12.03
CA TYR A 31 4.12 1.63 12.67
C TYR A 31 4.84 2.73 11.91
N GLY A 32 6.08 2.47 11.49
CA GLY A 32 6.92 3.41 10.75
C GLY A 32 6.32 3.87 9.43
N PHE A 33 5.52 3.02 8.75
CA PHE A 33 4.84 3.40 7.52
C PHE A 33 3.79 4.49 7.76
N PHE A 34 2.95 4.34 8.79
CA PHE A 34 1.91 5.31 9.13
C PHE A 34 2.50 6.57 9.75
N LEU A 35 3.55 6.43 10.57
CA LEU A 35 4.27 7.58 11.10
C LEU A 35 4.88 8.44 9.97
N ALA A 36 5.48 7.79 8.96
CA ALA A 36 6.03 8.49 7.81
C ALA A 36 4.94 9.22 7.01
N LEU A 37 3.75 8.62 6.82
CA LEU A 37 2.61 9.27 6.16
C LEU A 37 2.16 10.55 6.88
N GLU A 38 2.06 10.51 8.20
CA GLU A 38 1.60 11.66 9.01
C GLU A 38 2.68 12.73 9.15
N SER A 39 3.91 12.34 9.53
CA SER A 39 5.01 13.29 9.75
C SER A 39 5.40 14.05 8.49
N SER A 40 5.25 13.43 7.33
CA SER A 40 5.53 14.03 6.02
C SER A 40 4.34 14.82 5.46
N GLN A 41 3.21 14.88 6.16
CA GLN A 41 1.96 15.48 5.69
C GLN A 41 1.44 14.87 4.37
N SER A 42 1.84 13.63 4.04
CA SER A 42 1.26 12.89 2.91
C SER A 42 -0.21 12.50 3.15
N VAL A 43 -0.64 12.45 4.42
CA VAL A 43 -2.04 12.36 4.84
C VAL A 43 -2.40 13.58 5.68
N GLY A 44 -3.67 14.00 5.65
CA GLY A 44 -4.17 15.21 6.30
C GLY A 44 -4.95 16.10 5.34
N ASP A 45 -4.98 17.40 5.62
CA ASP A 45 -5.85 18.39 4.95
C ASP A 45 -5.64 18.45 3.43
N GLU A 46 -4.41 18.56 2.97
CA GLU A 46 -4.10 18.70 1.55
C GLU A 46 -4.42 17.45 0.73
N SER A 47 -4.27 16.27 1.35
CA SER A 47 -4.49 14.98 0.69
C SER A 47 -5.94 14.48 0.80
N GLY A 48 -6.74 15.09 1.67
CA GLY A 48 -8.10 14.64 1.99
C GLY A 48 -8.17 13.24 2.61
N TRP A 49 -7.09 12.77 3.23
CA TRP A 49 -7.00 11.54 4.01
C TRP A 49 -6.85 11.89 5.48
N TYR A 50 -7.95 11.90 6.24
CA TYR A 50 -7.94 12.23 7.67
C TYR A 50 -7.87 10.94 8.50
N PRO A 51 -6.77 10.69 9.23
CA PRO A 51 -6.62 9.46 10.01
C PRO A 51 -7.71 9.32 11.09
N GLU A 52 -8.27 8.14 11.20
CA GLU A 52 -9.15 7.68 12.28
C GLU A 52 -8.85 6.21 12.56
N TYR A 53 -7.72 5.91 13.21
CA TYR A 53 -7.34 4.53 13.52
C TYR A 53 -8.24 3.92 14.57
N LEU A 54 -8.69 2.69 14.33
CA LEU A 54 -9.43 1.90 15.30
C LEU A 54 -8.50 0.86 15.93
N LEU A 55 -8.27 0.98 17.23
CA LEU A 55 -7.55 -0.01 18.03
C LEU A 55 -8.56 -0.88 18.79
N LEU A 56 -8.46 -2.20 18.62
CA LEU A 56 -9.18 -3.16 19.43
C LEU A 56 -8.29 -3.66 20.57
N MET A 57 -8.87 -3.79 21.75
CA MET A 57 -8.18 -4.21 22.98
C MET A 57 -9.02 -5.21 23.76
N GLU A 58 -8.37 -6.05 24.53
CA GLU A 58 -9.03 -6.82 25.59
C GLU A 58 -9.57 -5.92 26.72
N ASP A 59 -10.27 -6.52 27.67
CA ASP A 59 -10.84 -5.76 28.79
C ASP A 59 -9.77 -5.23 29.75
N ASP A 60 -8.58 -5.82 29.75
CA ASP A 60 -7.38 -5.39 30.48
C ASP A 60 -6.49 -4.38 29.73
N ASP A 61 -7.02 -3.80 28.64
CA ASP A 61 -6.35 -2.85 27.75
C ASP A 61 -5.17 -3.42 26.91
N THR A 62 -5.06 -4.75 26.81
CA THR A 62 -4.09 -5.40 25.91
C THR A 62 -4.48 -5.19 24.45
N PRO A 63 -3.61 -4.56 23.61
CA PRO A 63 -3.89 -4.37 22.19
C PRO A 63 -3.91 -5.70 21.42
N ILE A 64 -4.92 -5.90 20.57
CA ILE A 64 -5.10 -7.14 19.80
C ILE A 64 -5.17 -6.94 18.29
N ALA A 65 -5.69 -5.81 17.84
CA ALA A 65 -5.77 -5.51 16.41
C ALA A 65 -5.91 -4.02 16.13
N ILE A 66 -5.46 -3.62 14.94
CA ILE A 66 -5.58 -2.25 14.42
C ILE A 66 -6.24 -2.28 13.05
N ALA A 67 -7.29 -1.48 12.87
CA ALA A 67 -7.86 -1.18 11.57
C ALA A 67 -7.45 0.25 11.17
N PRO A 68 -6.61 0.42 10.14
CA PRO A 68 -6.27 1.74 9.62
C PRO A 68 -7.44 2.30 8.84
N THR A 69 -8.18 3.22 9.44
CA THR A 69 -9.30 3.88 8.79
C THR A 69 -9.06 5.37 8.63
N PHE A 70 -9.73 5.96 7.65
CA PHE A 70 -9.58 7.36 7.28
C PHE A 70 -10.93 7.94 6.87
N LEU A 71 -11.18 9.21 7.20
CA LEU A 71 -12.22 9.98 6.52
C LEU A 71 -11.66 10.53 5.21
N LYS A 72 -12.46 10.42 4.15
CA LYS A 72 -12.08 10.88 2.81
C LYS A 72 -13.02 11.96 2.31
N THR A 73 -12.46 13.07 1.84
CA THR A 73 -13.20 14.17 1.25
C THR A 73 -13.28 14.12 -0.29
N HIS A 74 -12.53 13.21 -0.92
CA HIS A 74 -12.52 12.91 -2.36
C HIS A 74 -11.90 11.54 -2.62
N SER A 75 -12.04 10.96 -3.81
CA SER A 75 -11.55 9.61 -4.14
C SER A 75 -10.11 9.53 -4.67
N GLN A 76 -9.37 10.64 -4.67
CA GLN A 76 -7.98 10.61 -5.12
C GLN A 76 -7.10 9.81 -4.15
N GLY A 77 -6.15 9.04 -4.72
CA GLY A 77 -5.21 8.23 -3.94
C GLY A 77 -5.76 6.90 -3.43
N GLU A 78 -7.04 6.60 -3.67
CA GLU A 78 -7.67 5.32 -3.30
C GLU A 78 -7.36 4.20 -4.29
N PHE A 79 -7.08 4.54 -5.55
CA PHE A 79 -6.92 3.61 -6.69
C PHE A 79 -8.18 2.74 -6.94
N VAL A 80 -9.32 3.17 -6.44
CA VAL A 80 -10.64 2.62 -6.72
C VAL A 80 -11.44 3.70 -7.44
N PHE A 81 -11.85 3.42 -8.67
CA PHE A 81 -12.52 4.41 -9.52
C PHE A 81 -14.03 4.39 -9.23
N ASP A 82 -14.48 5.19 -8.29
CA ASP A 82 -15.87 5.29 -7.85
C ASP A 82 -16.53 6.64 -8.23
N TRP A 83 -16.00 7.31 -9.24
CA TRP A 83 -16.50 8.58 -9.75
C TRP A 83 -18.00 8.55 -10.12
N SER A 84 -18.45 7.44 -10.72
CA SER A 84 -19.84 7.24 -11.10
C SER A 84 -20.78 7.19 -9.88
N TRP A 85 -20.29 6.70 -8.74
CA TRP A 85 -21.05 6.70 -7.48
C TRP A 85 -21.17 8.12 -6.93
N ALA A 86 -20.07 8.85 -6.87
CA ALA A 86 -20.07 10.25 -6.43
C ALA A 86 -21.01 11.11 -7.30
N GLU A 87 -20.96 10.91 -8.63
CA GLU A 87 -21.86 11.58 -9.56
C GLU A 87 -23.34 11.21 -9.35
N ALA A 88 -23.63 9.92 -9.10
CA ALA A 88 -25.00 9.47 -8.83
C ALA A 88 -25.55 10.11 -7.55
N TYR A 89 -24.77 10.16 -6.47
CA TYR A 89 -25.16 10.84 -5.23
C TYR A 89 -25.46 12.32 -5.49
N GLN A 90 -24.57 13.02 -6.20
CA GLN A 90 -24.75 14.42 -6.54
C GLN A 90 -26.03 14.66 -7.36
N LYS A 91 -26.33 13.83 -8.35
CA LYS A 91 -27.55 13.90 -9.17
C LYS A 91 -28.83 13.76 -8.35
N HIS A 92 -28.76 13.03 -7.24
CA HIS A 92 -29.88 12.86 -6.31
C HIS A 92 -29.87 13.84 -5.13
N GLY A 93 -28.99 14.85 -5.15
CA GLY A 93 -28.91 15.84 -4.08
C GLY A 93 -28.34 15.29 -2.77
N LEU A 94 -27.60 14.18 -2.82
CA LEU A 94 -26.97 13.53 -1.68
C LEU A 94 -25.49 13.80 -1.66
N ASN A 95 -24.90 13.84 -0.46
CA ASN A 95 -23.46 13.98 -0.27
C ASN A 95 -22.80 12.62 -0.28
N TYR A 96 -21.89 12.38 -1.23
CA TYR A 96 -21.05 11.18 -1.24
C TYR A 96 -19.84 11.32 -0.31
N PHE A 97 -19.31 12.51 -0.18
CA PHE A 97 -18.21 12.84 0.73
C PHE A 97 -18.71 13.69 1.91
N PRO A 98 -18.06 13.58 3.10
CA PRO A 98 -17.02 12.63 3.42
C PRO A 98 -17.55 11.19 3.50
N LYS A 99 -16.67 10.23 3.21
CA LYS A 99 -16.89 8.78 3.40
C LYS A 99 -15.77 8.20 4.26
N ARG A 100 -16.00 7.06 4.90
CA ARG A 100 -14.96 6.35 5.64
C ARG A 100 -14.30 5.30 4.77
N ILE A 101 -12.96 5.16 4.89
CA ILE A 101 -12.20 4.14 4.19
C ILE A 101 -11.39 3.35 5.20
N TRP A 102 -11.47 2.03 5.11
CA TRP A 102 -10.62 1.08 5.79
C TRP A 102 -9.59 0.58 4.76
N ALA A 103 -8.42 1.19 4.76
CA ALA A 103 -7.40 0.97 3.73
C ALA A 103 -6.02 1.44 4.18
N VAL A 104 -4.99 1.05 3.43
CA VAL A 104 -3.66 1.66 3.51
C VAL A 104 -3.58 2.79 2.49
N PRO A 105 -3.29 4.03 2.90
CA PRO A 105 -3.21 5.16 1.99
C PRO A 105 -2.23 4.94 0.84
N PHE A 106 -2.61 5.35 -0.36
CA PHE A 106 -1.81 5.33 -1.57
C PHE A 106 -1.22 3.96 -1.94
N SER A 107 -1.78 2.86 -1.40
CA SER A 107 -1.22 1.52 -1.54
C SER A 107 -2.28 0.51 -2.01
N PRO A 108 -2.50 0.37 -3.34
CA PRO A 108 -3.45 -0.60 -3.91
C PRO A 108 -2.88 -2.04 -3.89
N VAL A 109 -2.16 -2.38 -2.85
CA VAL A 109 -1.60 -3.72 -2.65
C VAL A 109 -2.63 -4.57 -1.94
N THR A 110 -2.97 -5.73 -2.50
CA THR A 110 -3.81 -6.71 -1.81
C THR A 110 -3.07 -7.27 -0.59
N GLY A 111 -3.71 -7.20 0.57
CA GLY A 111 -3.11 -7.67 1.83
C GLY A 111 -4.07 -7.49 3.00
N PRO A 112 -3.65 -7.83 4.24
CA PRO A 112 -4.47 -7.63 5.42
C PRO A 112 -4.82 -6.14 5.59
N ARG A 113 -6.05 -5.90 6.08
CA ARG A 113 -6.52 -4.57 6.46
C ARG A 113 -6.90 -4.47 7.92
N LEU A 114 -6.95 -5.59 8.60
CA LEU A 114 -6.95 -5.69 10.04
C LEU A 114 -5.57 -6.22 10.45
N PHE A 115 -4.78 -5.38 11.08
CA PHE A 115 -3.43 -5.72 11.52
C PHE A 115 -3.50 -6.36 12.90
N SER A 116 -3.16 -7.64 12.98
CA SER A 116 -3.23 -8.42 14.22
C SER A 116 -2.18 -9.53 14.20
N GLY A 117 -1.57 -9.80 15.34
CA GLY A 117 -0.68 -10.96 15.52
C GLY A 117 -1.38 -12.31 15.28
N LEU A 118 -2.71 -12.34 15.22
CA LEU A 118 -3.48 -13.52 14.86
C LEU A 118 -3.40 -13.84 13.36
N ASP A 119 -3.12 -12.85 12.50
CA ASP A 119 -3.09 -13.05 11.04
C ASP A 119 -1.96 -14.00 10.60
N ALA A 120 -0.83 -13.99 11.30
CA ALA A 120 0.30 -14.87 11.03
C ALA A 120 0.04 -16.35 11.38
N LYS A 121 -0.90 -16.64 12.25
CA LYS A 121 -1.03 -17.95 12.90
C LYS A 121 -2.15 -18.82 12.34
N THR A 122 -3.20 -18.27 11.72
CA THR A 122 -4.34 -19.10 11.27
C THR A 122 -5.33 -18.35 10.37
N GLN A 123 -6.02 -19.10 9.51
CA GLN A 123 -7.37 -18.79 9.03
C GLN A 123 -8.35 -18.96 10.22
N SER A 124 -8.16 -18.22 11.32
CA SER A 124 -8.88 -18.49 12.55
C SER A 124 -10.27 -17.89 12.55
N ALA A 125 -11.21 -18.61 13.14
CA ALA A 125 -12.53 -18.10 13.45
C ALA A 125 -12.46 -16.79 14.25
N GLU A 126 -11.45 -16.65 15.10
CA GLU A 126 -11.18 -15.45 15.90
C GLU A 126 -10.90 -14.23 15.03
N LEU A 127 -10.03 -14.32 14.03
CA LEU A 127 -9.74 -13.20 13.14
C LEU A 127 -10.98 -12.78 12.34
N ASN A 128 -11.79 -13.74 11.89
CA ASN A 128 -13.06 -13.45 11.22
C ASN A 128 -14.05 -12.74 12.14
N GLN A 129 -14.09 -13.10 13.42
CA GLN A 129 -14.90 -12.40 14.42
C GLN A 129 -14.43 -10.96 14.62
N LEU A 130 -13.11 -10.71 14.64
CA LEU A 130 -12.57 -9.37 14.71
C LEU A 130 -12.93 -8.53 13.47
N TYR A 131 -12.87 -9.11 12.27
CA TYR A 131 -13.33 -8.42 11.05
C TYR A 131 -14.81 -8.04 11.12
N LEU A 132 -15.67 -8.94 11.61
CA LEU A 132 -17.10 -8.66 11.81
C LEU A 132 -17.33 -7.57 12.85
N LEU A 133 -16.60 -7.61 13.97
CA LEU A 133 -16.66 -6.58 15.00
C LEU A 133 -16.27 -5.22 14.44
N VAL A 134 -15.15 -5.13 13.71
CA VAL A 134 -14.70 -3.89 13.07
C VAL A 134 -15.76 -3.39 12.09
N ALA A 135 -16.32 -4.26 11.24
CA ALA A 135 -17.37 -3.88 10.30
C ALA A 135 -18.61 -3.29 11.01
N GLN A 136 -19.01 -3.89 12.15
CA GLN A 136 -20.09 -3.34 12.97
C GLN A 136 -19.75 -1.97 13.55
N VAL A 137 -18.57 -1.85 14.17
CA VAL A 137 -18.08 -0.59 14.76
C VAL A 137 -18.00 0.52 13.70
N LEU A 138 -17.52 0.19 12.48
CA LEU A 138 -17.47 1.14 11.35
C LEU A 138 -18.88 1.55 10.89
N THR A 139 -19.82 0.60 10.86
CA THR A 139 -21.20 0.88 10.47
C THR A 139 -21.86 1.84 11.47
N ASP A 140 -21.74 1.55 12.76
CA ASP A 140 -22.32 2.38 13.81
C ASP A 140 -21.70 3.79 13.80
N ARG A 141 -20.37 3.87 13.74
CA ARG A 141 -19.65 5.15 13.67
C ARG A 141 -20.00 5.97 12.42
N THR A 142 -20.15 5.31 11.27
CA THR A 142 -20.55 5.93 10.00
C THR A 142 -21.96 6.53 10.09
N ASN A 143 -22.88 5.79 10.71
CA ASN A 143 -24.27 6.26 10.94
C ASN A 143 -24.32 7.43 11.93
N GLU A 144 -23.60 7.33 13.06
CA GLU A 144 -23.51 8.41 14.06
C GLU A 144 -22.99 9.72 13.44
N GLN A 145 -21.97 9.63 12.60
CA GLN A 145 -21.37 10.79 11.92
C GLN A 145 -22.14 11.20 10.66
N LYS A 146 -23.21 10.48 10.29
CA LYS A 146 -24.02 10.72 9.09
C LYS A 146 -23.19 10.76 7.81
N LEU A 147 -22.18 9.88 7.71
CA LEU A 147 -21.39 9.72 6.50
C LEU A 147 -22.17 8.92 5.46
N SER A 148 -21.80 9.04 4.19
CA SER A 148 -22.45 8.32 3.09
C SER A 148 -22.27 6.81 3.16
N SER A 149 -21.08 6.36 3.56
CA SER A 149 -20.68 4.95 3.51
C SER A 149 -19.33 4.72 4.20
N TRP A 150 -18.99 3.45 4.38
CA TRP A 150 -17.61 3.02 4.61
C TRP A 150 -17.20 1.97 3.57
N HIS A 151 -15.90 1.90 3.25
CA HIS A 151 -15.35 1.05 2.21
C HIS A 151 -14.12 0.31 2.74
N LEU A 152 -14.04 -0.99 2.48
CA LEU A 152 -12.84 -1.80 2.71
C LEU A 152 -12.14 -2.04 1.38
N LEU A 153 -10.90 -1.55 1.24
CA LEU A 153 -10.18 -1.57 -0.02
C LEU A 153 -8.99 -2.54 -0.01
N PHE A 154 -8.85 -3.32 -1.08
CA PHE A 154 -7.72 -4.23 -1.34
C PHE A 154 -7.45 -5.25 -0.23
N ASN A 155 -8.50 -5.69 0.47
CA ASN A 155 -8.36 -6.78 1.43
C ASN A 155 -8.15 -8.13 0.72
N GLN A 156 -7.59 -9.10 1.44
CA GLN A 156 -7.48 -10.47 0.96
C GLN A 156 -8.86 -11.08 0.75
N THR A 157 -9.06 -11.80 -0.36
CA THR A 157 -10.37 -12.36 -0.74
C THR A 157 -10.88 -13.35 0.29
N GLU A 158 -10.00 -14.16 0.86
CA GLU A 158 -10.30 -15.18 1.88
C GLU A 158 -10.88 -14.55 3.14
N ARG A 159 -10.49 -13.31 3.45
CA ARG A 159 -11.00 -12.55 4.61
C ARG A 159 -12.36 -11.92 4.36
N LEU A 160 -12.77 -11.77 3.09
CA LEU A 160 -14.05 -11.19 2.72
C LEU A 160 -15.21 -12.18 2.85
N GLU A 161 -14.94 -13.49 2.86
CA GLU A 161 -16.01 -14.49 2.93
C GLU A 161 -16.83 -14.39 4.22
N GLY A 162 -16.17 -14.11 5.35
CA GLY A 162 -16.85 -13.87 6.63
C GLY A 162 -17.65 -12.57 6.68
N LEU A 163 -17.32 -11.59 5.82
CA LEU A 163 -18.00 -10.29 5.74
C LEU A 163 -19.16 -10.26 4.73
N LYS A 164 -19.41 -11.36 4.00
CA LYS A 164 -20.53 -11.43 3.06
C LYS A 164 -21.85 -11.28 3.81
N SER A 165 -22.52 -10.14 3.61
CA SER A 165 -23.84 -9.86 4.13
C SER A 165 -24.70 -9.20 3.06
N GLU A 166 -26.00 -9.19 3.26
CA GLU A 166 -26.94 -8.50 2.35
C GLU A 166 -26.69 -6.98 2.28
N PHE A 167 -25.94 -6.43 3.24
CA PHE A 167 -25.66 -5.00 3.36
C PHE A 167 -24.30 -4.57 2.78
N LEU A 168 -23.43 -5.52 2.39
CA LEU A 168 -22.10 -5.23 1.86
C LEU A 168 -22.04 -5.53 0.37
N LEU A 169 -21.75 -4.49 -0.42
CA LEU A 169 -21.58 -4.62 -1.87
C LEU A 169 -20.13 -4.98 -2.20
N HIS A 170 -19.96 -6.10 -2.89
CA HIS A 170 -18.67 -6.55 -3.39
C HIS A 170 -18.35 -5.96 -4.75
N ARG A 171 -17.15 -5.38 -4.86
CA ARG A 171 -16.59 -4.91 -6.12
C ARG A 171 -15.29 -5.65 -6.39
N SER A 172 -15.20 -6.32 -7.54
CA SER A 172 -14.01 -7.04 -7.96
C SER A 172 -13.21 -6.26 -8.99
N ALA A 173 -11.89 -6.32 -8.89
CA ALA A 173 -10.94 -5.81 -9.87
C ALA A 173 -9.82 -6.84 -10.08
N CYS A 174 -9.06 -6.71 -11.16
CA CYS A 174 -7.97 -7.62 -11.48
C CYS A 174 -6.63 -6.96 -11.12
N GLN A 175 -5.77 -7.69 -10.40
CA GLN A 175 -4.36 -7.38 -10.23
C GLN A 175 -3.51 -8.52 -10.78
N PHE A 176 -2.35 -8.18 -11.34
CA PHE A 176 -1.41 -9.18 -11.83
C PHE A 176 -0.34 -9.41 -10.79
N HIS A 177 -0.22 -10.67 -10.34
CA HIS A 177 0.79 -11.10 -9.40
C HIS A 177 1.71 -12.11 -10.08
N TRP A 178 3.01 -12.00 -9.83
CA TRP A 178 3.97 -13.02 -10.18
C TRP A 178 4.19 -13.94 -8.97
N PHE A 179 4.13 -15.25 -9.19
CA PHE A 179 4.37 -16.25 -8.15
C PHE A 179 5.61 -17.06 -8.49
N ASN A 180 6.58 -17.11 -7.57
CA ASN A 180 7.70 -18.03 -7.69
C ASN A 180 7.20 -19.45 -7.41
N ARG A 181 7.22 -20.28 -8.45
CA ARG A 181 6.86 -21.70 -8.39
C ARG A 181 8.08 -22.62 -8.22
N GLY A 182 9.10 -22.13 -7.54
CA GLY A 182 10.35 -22.85 -7.35
C GLY A 182 11.35 -22.64 -8.49
N PHE A 183 11.23 -21.57 -9.27
CA PHE A 183 12.17 -21.22 -10.32
C PHE A 183 13.56 -20.91 -9.72
N LYS A 184 14.59 -21.53 -10.26
CA LYS A 184 15.98 -21.39 -9.80
C LYS A 184 16.58 -20.05 -10.23
N ASP A 185 16.24 -19.61 -11.45
CA ASP A 185 16.71 -18.38 -12.06
C ASP A 185 15.75 -17.92 -13.17
N MET A 186 16.10 -16.83 -13.84
CA MET A 186 15.30 -16.29 -14.95
C MET A 186 15.28 -17.19 -16.19
N ASP A 187 16.31 -17.98 -16.44
CA ASP A 187 16.31 -18.92 -17.58
C ASP A 187 15.39 -20.10 -17.31
N ASP A 188 15.36 -20.60 -16.08
CA ASP A 188 14.39 -21.60 -15.66
C ASP A 188 12.96 -21.06 -15.79
N TYR A 189 12.68 -19.84 -15.27
CA TYR A 189 11.40 -19.19 -15.46
C TYR A 189 11.00 -19.05 -16.93
N PHE A 190 11.91 -18.58 -17.79
CA PHE A 190 11.65 -18.46 -19.22
C PHE A 190 11.47 -19.82 -19.92
N SER A 191 12.01 -20.91 -19.38
CA SER A 191 11.83 -22.25 -19.94
C SER A 191 10.36 -22.65 -20.00
N HIS A 192 9.51 -22.12 -19.08
CA HIS A 192 8.08 -22.36 -18.97
C HIS A 192 7.27 -21.52 -19.97
N PHE A 193 7.88 -20.58 -20.68
CA PHE A 193 7.22 -19.79 -21.72
C PHE A 193 7.12 -20.53 -23.04
N SER A 194 6.11 -20.21 -23.85
CA SER A 194 6.12 -20.61 -25.27
C SER A 194 7.39 -20.07 -25.95
N SER A 195 7.89 -20.78 -26.97
CA SER A 195 9.13 -20.40 -27.68
C SER A 195 9.11 -18.94 -28.16
N ARG A 196 7.95 -18.45 -28.61
CA ARG A 196 7.78 -17.05 -29.06
C ARG A 196 7.93 -16.08 -27.89
N LYS A 197 7.22 -16.29 -26.77
CA LYS A 197 7.29 -15.41 -25.58
C LYS A 197 8.68 -15.43 -24.96
N ARG A 198 9.33 -16.59 -24.86
CA ARG A 198 10.68 -16.74 -24.37
C ARG A 198 11.70 -15.93 -25.16
N LYS A 199 11.59 -15.99 -26.51
CA LYS A 199 12.46 -15.21 -27.38
C LYS A 199 12.27 -13.70 -27.20
N VAL A 200 11.03 -13.25 -27.05
CA VAL A 200 10.71 -11.83 -26.80
C VAL A 200 11.31 -11.37 -25.46
N ALA A 201 11.02 -12.08 -24.37
CA ALA A 201 11.50 -11.71 -23.03
C ALA A 201 13.03 -11.66 -22.95
N ARG A 202 13.74 -12.66 -23.56
CA ARG A 202 15.21 -12.63 -23.63
C ARG A 202 15.74 -11.45 -24.46
N LYS A 203 15.06 -11.13 -25.58
CA LYS A 203 15.44 -9.98 -26.41
C LYS A 203 15.27 -8.65 -25.66
N GLU A 204 14.18 -8.47 -24.93
CA GLU A 204 13.92 -7.27 -24.14
C GLU A 204 14.97 -7.08 -23.05
N ARG A 205 15.25 -8.11 -22.27
CA ARG A 205 16.32 -8.05 -21.25
C ARG A 205 17.69 -7.73 -21.85
N LYS A 206 18.04 -8.40 -22.98
CA LYS A 206 19.29 -8.13 -23.68
C LYS A 206 19.34 -6.70 -24.19
N LYS A 207 18.23 -6.16 -24.70
CA LYS A 207 18.17 -4.79 -25.21
C LYS A 207 18.46 -3.75 -24.15
N VAL A 208 18.02 -3.96 -22.89
CA VAL A 208 18.38 -3.08 -21.77
C VAL A 208 19.89 -3.03 -21.58
N LEU A 209 20.57 -4.19 -21.56
CA LEU A 209 22.02 -4.27 -21.38
C LEU A 209 22.79 -3.73 -22.58
N ASP A 210 22.31 -3.99 -23.81
CA ASP A 210 22.96 -3.54 -25.06
C ASP A 210 22.95 -1.99 -25.20
N GLN A 211 22.09 -1.29 -24.46
CA GLN A 211 22.05 0.17 -24.37
C GLN A 211 23.10 0.78 -23.43
N GLY A 212 23.91 -0.06 -22.80
CA GLY A 212 24.95 0.35 -21.84
C GLY A 212 24.41 0.71 -20.48
N LEU A 213 23.24 0.16 -20.12
CA LEU A 213 22.60 0.41 -18.82
C LEU A 213 23.14 -0.58 -17.76
N THR A 214 23.38 -0.04 -16.58
CA THR A 214 23.72 -0.80 -15.37
C THR A 214 22.55 -0.73 -14.39
N LEU A 215 22.20 -1.88 -13.79
CA LEU A 215 21.15 -1.95 -12.77
C LEU A 215 21.78 -2.29 -11.42
N THR A 216 21.59 -1.41 -10.45
CA THR A 216 22.08 -1.57 -9.07
C THR A 216 20.90 -1.73 -8.13
N ARG A 217 21.02 -2.66 -7.18
CA ARG A 217 20.03 -2.89 -6.11
C ARG A 217 20.64 -2.49 -4.79
N LYS A 218 19.90 -1.72 -3.99
CA LYS A 218 20.30 -1.30 -2.66
C LYS A 218 19.16 -1.46 -1.67
N LEU A 219 19.46 -1.90 -0.46
CA LEU A 219 18.53 -1.83 0.65
C LEU A 219 18.32 -0.37 1.07
N GLY A 220 17.19 -0.07 1.64
CA GLY A 220 16.91 1.28 2.11
C GLY A 220 17.97 1.79 3.10
N SER A 221 18.45 0.92 4.00
CA SER A 221 19.52 1.25 4.96
C SER A 221 20.89 1.59 4.32
N GLU A 222 21.08 1.29 3.02
CA GLU A 222 22.31 1.58 2.26
C GLU A 222 22.19 2.83 1.38
N LEU A 223 21.00 3.45 1.33
CA LEU A 223 20.72 4.56 0.42
C LEU A 223 21.31 5.88 0.94
N SER A 224 21.96 6.60 0.04
CA SER A 224 22.32 7.99 0.26
C SER A 224 21.11 8.91 0.08
N LYS A 225 21.23 10.13 0.62
CA LYS A 225 20.19 11.15 0.45
C LYS A 225 19.99 11.50 -1.03
N GLU A 226 21.07 11.57 -1.80
CA GLU A 226 21.06 11.88 -3.23
C GLU A 226 20.31 10.82 -4.03
N GLU A 227 20.45 9.53 -3.67
CA GLU A 227 19.72 8.43 -4.32
C GLU A 227 18.21 8.48 -4.02
N ILE A 228 17.84 8.85 -2.79
CA ILE A 228 16.42 9.05 -2.42
C ILE A 228 15.86 10.27 -3.18
N ASP A 229 16.62 11.35 -3.27
CA ASP A 229 16.23 12.56 -3.99
C ASP A 229 16.06 12.29 -5.48
N PHE A 230 16.97 11.53 -6.08
CA PHE A 230 16.86 11.10 -7.47
C PHE A 230 15.63 10.22 -7.69
N PHE A 231 15.38 9.24 -6.80
CA PHE A 231 14.17 8.46 -6.88
C PHE A 231 12.90 9.34 -6.81
N TYR A 232 12.89 10.34 -5.94
CA TYR A 232 11.76 11.27 -5.85
C TYR A 232 11.50 12.03 -7.14
N ILE A 233 12.56 12.47 -7.84
CA ILE A 233 12.44 13.08 -9.17
C ILE A 233 11.81 12.08 -10.16
N CYS A 234 12.25 10.83 -10.18
CA CYS A 234 11.67 9.77 -11.01
C CYS A 234 10.19 9.53 -10.68
N TYR A 235 9.85 9.49 -9.38
CA TYR A 235 8.49 9.34 -8.90
C TYR A 235 7.59 10.47 -9.42
N GLN A 236 7.99 11.72 -9.25
CA GLN A 236 7.24 12.88 -9.73
C GLN A 236 7.11 12.90 -11.26
N SER A 237 8.15 12.51 -12.00
CA SER A 237 8.11 12.47 -13.47
C SER A 237 7.00 11.56 -14.00
N THR A 238 6.70 10.46 -13.32
CA THR A 238 5.64 9.52 -13.71
C THR A 238 4.24 10.15 -13.57
N TYR A 239 4.03 10.96 -12.53
CA TYR A 239 2.77 11.67 -12.35
C TYR A 239 2.66 12.88 -13.28
N ALA A 240 3.76 13.63 -13.46
CA ALA A 240 3.81 14.79 -14.36
C ALA A 240 3.45 14.43 -15.82
N LYS A 241 3.87 13.25 -16.31
CA LYS A 241 3.47 12.71 -17.63
C LYS A 241 1.95 12.56 -17.78
N ARG A 242 1.20 12.50 -16.67
CA ARG A 242 -0.26 12.41 -16.63
C ARG A 242 -0.95 13.72 -16.23
N GLY A 243 -0.18 14.81 -16.12
CA GLY A 243 -0.69 16.11 -15.67
C GLY A 243 -1.10 16.13 -14.20
N GLN A 244 -0.47 15.30 -13.37
CA GLN A 244 -0.77 15.16 -11.94
C GLN A 244 0.51 15.36 -11.12
N GLU A 245 0.36 15.61 -9.85
CA GLU A 245 1.42 15.56 -8.85
C GLU A 245 1.38 14.24 -8.09
N GLY A 246 2.53 13.77 -7.61
CA GLY A 246 2.61 12.56 -6.81
C GLY A 246 1.98 12.78 -5.43
N TYR A 247 1.23 11.81 -4.94
CA TYR A 247 0.53 11.88 -3.65
C TYR A 247 1.45 11.93 -2.42
N LEU A 248 2.65 11.37 -2.54
CA LEU A 248 3.61 11.25 -1.45
C LEU A 248 4.68 12.32 -1.57
N THR A 249 5.06 12.89 -0.43
CA THR A 249 6.09 13.93 -0.37
C THR A 249 7.49 13.32 -0.37
N ARG A 250 8.52 14.14 -0.59
CA ARG A 250 9.91 13.72 -0.47
C ARG A 250 10.24 13.23 0.94
N ASP A 251 9.71 13.94 1.96
CA ASP A 251 9.96 13.64 3.36
C ASP A 251 9.38 12.27 3.77
N PHE A 252 8.30 11.83 3.10
CA PHE A 252 7.78 10.48 3.30
C PHE A 252 8.83 9.42 3.00
N PHE A 253 9.49 9.49 1.83
CA PHE A 253 10.50 8.51 1.45
C PHE A 253 11.74 8.57 2.35
N GLN A 254 12.15 9.76 2.77
CA GLN A 254 13.26 9.93 3.71
C GLN A 254 12.92 9.34 5.10
N SER A 255 11.70 9.58 5.60
CA SER A 255 11.25 9.06 6.89
C SER A 255 11.15 7.53 6.90
N LEU A 256 10.72 6.92 5.79
CA LEU A 256 10.66 5.47 5.65
C LEU A 256 12.02 4.80 5.82
N ILE A 257 13.08 5.39 5.28
CA ILE A 257 14.44 4.83 5.40
C ILE A 257 14.85 4.72 6.88
N SER A 258 14.54 5.73 7.66
CA SER A 258 14.90 5.75 9.09
C SER A 258 14.15 4.72 9.92
N SER A 259 12.93 4.36 9.52
CA SER A 259 12.04 3.47 10.30
C SER A 259 11.92 2.06 9.72
N MET A 260 12.12 1.89 8.41
CA MET A 260 11.84 0.66 7.67
C MET A 260 12.88 0.34 6.60
N GLY A 261 14.12 0.87 6.70
CA GLY A 261 15.16 0.73 5.67
C GLY A 261 15.39 -0.71 5.22
N ASP A 262 15.33 -1.66 6.14
CA ASP A 262 15.54 -3.08 5.85
C ASP A 262 14.37 -3.76 5.12
N GLN A 263 13.22 -3.10 5.01
CA GLN A 263 12.07 -3.56 4.24
C GLN A 263 11.90 -2.83 2.89
N ILE A 264 12.90 -2.04 2.50
CA ILE A 264 12.88 -1.23 1.28
C ILE A 264 13.99 -1.70 0.36
N LEU A 265 13.66 -1.86 -0.92
CA LEU A 265 14.59 -2.15 -1.99
C LEU A 265 14.46 -1.07 -3.07
N LEU A 266 15.54 -0.34 -3.33
CA LEU A 266 15.65 0.55 -4.48
C LEU A 266 16.44 -0.14 -5.60
N VAL A 267 15.89 -0.11 -6.81
CA VAL A 267 16.61 -0.48 -8.02
C VAL A 267 16.89 0.79 -8.82
N LEU A 268 18.17 1.10 -9.00
CA LEU A 268 18.66 2.21 -9.79
C LEU A 268 19.14 1.72 -11.15
N ALA A 269 18.77 2.43 -12.22
CA ALA A 269 19.36 2.26 -13.54
C ALA A 269 20.27 3.44 -13.84
N SER A 270 21.48 3.16 -14.32
CA SER A 270 22.45 4.19 -14.72
C SER A 270 22.99 3.95 -16.11
N LYS A 271 23.45 5.03 -16.75
CA LYS A 271 24.20 5.03 -18.00
C LYS A 271 25.50 5.78 -17.78
N GLY A 272 26.63 5.05 -17.75
CA GLY A 272 27.86 5.62 -17.22
C GLY A 272 27.68 6.00 -15.75
N ASP A 273 28.01 7.23 -15.41
CA ASP A 273 27.89 7.76 -14.05
C ASP A 273 26.53 8.39 -13.73
N ASP A 274 25.66 8.54 -14.75
CA ASP A 274 24.39 9.23 -14.60
C ASP A 274 23.25 8.24 -14.25
N TRP A 275 22.50 8.53 -13.20
CA TRP A 275 21.25 7.81 -12.91
C TRP A 275 20.15 8.26 -13.88
N ILE A 276 19.38 7.31 -14.42
CA ILE A 276 18.37 7.57 -15.44
C ILE A 276 16.95 7.12 -15.02
N ALA A 277 16.85 6.10 -14.19
CA ALA A 277 15.56 5.58 -13.71
C ALA A 277 15.71 4.96 -12.33
N ALA A 278 14.60 4.87 -11.60
CA ALA A 278 14.55 4.22 -10.31
C ALA A 278 13.21 3.51 -10.06
N SER A 279 13.27 2.40 -9.32
CA SER A 279 12.10 1.66 -8.86
C SER A 279 12.19 1.41 -7.36
N TRP A 280 11.12 1.79 -6.64
CA TRP A 280 10.99 1.59 -5.20
C TRP A 280 10.08 0.41 -4.91
N CYS A 281 10.59 -0.54 -4.17
CA CYS A 281 9.87 -1.73 -3.75
C CYS A 281 9.89 -1.83 -2.22
N PHE A 282 8.86 -2.47 -1.67
CA PHE A 282 8.86 -2.99 -0.31
C PHE A 282 8.97 -4.51 -0.33
N PHE A 283 9.45 -5.11 0.75
CA PHE A 283 9.49 -6.57 0.87
C PHE A 283 9.39 -7.02 2.33
N ASP A 284 8.96 -8.28 2.53
CA ASP A 284 8.73 -8.88 3.85
C ASP A 284 9.46 -10.22 4.04
N GLY A 285 10.42 -10.53 3.18
CA GLY A 285 11.12 -11.82 3.16
C GLY A 285 10.43 -12.90 2.32
N HIS A 286 9.14 -12.73 2.01
CA HIS A 286 8.34 -13.67 1.19
C HIS A 286 7.83 -13.02 -0.10
N SER A 287 7.48 -11.75 -0.02
CA SER A 287 6.84 -10.99 -1.11
C SER A 287 7.62 -9.72 -1.41
N LEU A 288 7.74 -9.40 -2.70
CA LEU A 288 8.24 -8.13 -3.20
C LEU A 288 7.08 -7.32 -3.75
N TYR A 289 6.90 -6.11 -3.23
CA TYR A 289 5.84 -5.20 -3.60
C TYR A 289 6.43 -4.04 -4.42
N GLY A 290 6.41 -4.16 -5.75
CA GLY A 290 6.77 -3.07 -6.64
C GLY A 290 5.76 -1.94 -6.53
N ARG A 291 6.17 -0.76 -6.07
CA ARG A 291 5.22 0.32 -5.81
C ARG A 291 5.37 1.50 -6.73
N TYR A 292 6.56 1.99 -6.88
CA TYR A 292 6.80 3.21 -7.64
C TYR A 292 7.94 2.98 -8.62
N TRP A 293 7.76 3.47 -9.83
CA TRP A 293 8.76 3.46 -10.88
C TRP A 293 8.71 4.79 -11.63
N GLY A 294 9.86 5.26 -12.07
CA GLY A 294 9.95 6.40 -12.97
C GLY A 294 11.33 6.53 -13.59
N CYS A 295 11.42 7.38 -14.60
CA CYS A 295 12.65 7.68 -15.29
C CYS A 295 12.73 9.16 -15.68
N VAL A 296 13.94 9.69 -15.74
CA VAL A 296 14.23 11.03 -16.26
C VAL A 296 14.59 10.96 -17.74
N GLU A 297 15.11 9.82 -18.19
CA GLU A 297 15.40 9.52 -19.60
C GLU A 297 14.80 8.16 -19.96
N GLU A 298 14.14 8.07 -21.13
CA GLU A 298 13.48 6.85 -21.58
C GLU A 298 14.43 5.98 -22.41
N PHE A 299 14.47 4.70 -22.06
CA PHE A 299 15.21 3.68 -22.79
C PHE A 299 14.27 2.53 -23.17
N ASP A 300 14.55 1.93 -24.31
CA ASP A 300 13.75 0.82 -24.80
C ASP A 300 13.77 -0.38 -23.82
N CYS A 301 12.58 -0.90 -23.49
CA CYS A 301 12.39 -2.04 -22.59
C CYS A 301 12.85 -1.82 -21.13
N LEU A 302 13.18 -0.60 -20.73
CA LEU A 302 13.41 -0.24 -19.34
C LEU A 302 12.09 0.18 -18.69
N HIS A 303 11.47 -0.76 -17.91
CA HIS A 303 10.22 -0.54 -17.20
C HIS A 303 10.02 -1.56 -16.07
#